data_7ab80515e6b6c39c7f776d532c50d374
#
_entry.id   7ab80515e6b6c39c7f776d532c50d374
#
_cell.length_a   1.000
_cell.length_b   1.000
_cell.length_c   1.000
_cell.angle_alpha   90.00
_cell.angle_beta   90.00
_cell.angle_gamma   90.00
#
_symmetry.space_group_name_H-M   'P 1'
#
loop_
_entity.id
_entity.type
_entity.pdbx_description
1 polymer ?
#
loop_
_entity_poly.entity_id
_entity_poly.type
_entity_poly.pdbx_seq_one_letter_code
_entity_poly.pdbx_strand_id
1 'polypeptide(L)'
;MTNKKLLKFALEKKLCEMSFYEFFKKAWHVVEPAVPLSTNWHHKYICDTLQAECERIIRQEPKTKDIIINVPFRSTKSLIVTVMFPVWAWIKSPKLRFITSSYSATLSIELSTKSRDIIFSDWFKKRWEDVFHIKKDQNLKERYENNHIGMRRATSVGGTVTGQGGDFLIVDDPLSPQMANSATERDNANEWYRTTFYSRLNQADIGVRIIIMQRVHEEDLSGFLLDKETRLNYKHICIPATNDDGNIKPKSLEKFYNKETGLFWEDRFSKKVLDDYKSALGTYGYAGQLQQTPTPLDSGMIHRDWFRIDRHKREEAKVNFIIDPAYTANQKNDPSALLAYTYVDNKWQIVDCVNVRKEFPELVKFIPEWVQKNGYTNKSRIYVEPKASGKSIVQTLIRETGLNVKEDKPPTKDKVARVSDISASLESGRVSLLHGKWNEEFLDQLTKFPAAKHDDMVDCLVMAVNKEIWGNGKGKIVYFN
;
A
#
# COMPACT_ATOMS: atom_id res chain seq x y z
N MET A 1 -10.03 -12.22 47.16
CA MET A 1 -11.03 -11.61 46.24
C MET A 1 -12.41 -11.75 46.84
N THR A 2 -13.29 -10.75 46.77
CA THR A 2 -14.70 -10.86 47.16
C THR A 2 -15.45 -11.80 46.19
N ASN A 3 -16.47 -12.52 46.65
CA ASN A 3 -17.29 -13.42 45.80
C ASN A 3 -17.80 -12.74 44.52
N LYS A 4 -18.12 -11.43 44.57
CA LYS A 4 -18.57 -10.64 43.44
C LYS A 4 -17.43 -10.46 42.37
N LYS A 5 -16.19 -10.29 42.81
CA LYS A 5 -15.03 -10.16 41.93
C LYS A 5 -14.69 -11.49 41.27
N LEU A 6 -14.81 -12.61 42.00
CA LEU A 6 -14.60 -13.95 41.45
C LEU A 6 -15.66 -14.32 40.42
N LEU A 7 -16.91 -14.00 40.66
CA LEU A 7 -18.01 -14.25 39.72
C LEU A 7 -17.83 -13.42 38.43
N LYS A 8 -17.48 -12.14 38.56
CA LYS A 8 -17.19 -11.27 37.38
C LYS A 8 -16.03 -11.81 36.55
N PHE A 9 -14.97 -12.27 37.21
CA PHE A 9 -13.81 -12.85 36.51
C PHE A 9 -14.18 -14.14 35.77
N ALA A 10 -14.90 -15.06 36.41
CA ALA A 10 -15.34 -16.31 35.80
C ALA A 10 -16.30 -16.07 34.62
N LEU A 11 -17.21 -15.09 34.74
CA LEU A 11 -18.13 -14.71 33.65
C LEU A 11 -17.36 -14.13 32.47
N GLU A 12 -16.41 -13.22 32.70
CA GLU A 12 -15.60 -12.65 31.65
C GLU A 12 -14.76 -13.71 30.91
N LYS A 13 -14.11 -14.64 31.65
CA LYS A 13 -13.38 -15.77 31.08
C LYS A 13 -14.32 -16.58 30.16
N LYS A 14 -15.51 -16.94 30.66
CA LYS A 14 -16.48 -17.75 29.92
C LYS A 14 -17.01 -17.03 28.65
N LEU A 15 -17.31 -15.74 28.73
CA LEU A 15 -17.74 -14.95 27.60
C LEU A 15 -16.66 -14.92 26.50
N CYS A 16 -15.40 -14.70 26.89
CA CYS A 16 -14.27 -14.72 25.95
C CYS A 16 -14.06 -16.10 25.32
N GLU A 17 -14.27 -17.20 26.07
CA GLU A 17 -14.20 -18.55 25.51
C GLU A 17 -15.31 -18.85 24.51
N MET A 18 -16.50 -18.31 24.72
CA MET A 18 -17.67 -18.53 23.88
C MET A 18 -17.67 -17.64 22.64
N SER A 19 -17.07 -16.46 22.69
CA SER A 19 -17.12 -15.48 21.64
C SER A 19 -15.75 -14.84 21.36
N PHE A 20 -15.27 -15.00 20.13
CA PHE A 20 -14.05 -14.33 19.69
C PHE A 20 -14.22 -12.80 19.71
N TYR A 21 -15.41 -12.28 19.38
CA TYR A 21 -15.67 -10.84 19.46
C TYR A 21 -15.56 -10.31 20.91
N GLU A 22 -16.04 -11.06 21.91
CA GLU A 22 -15.86 -10.67 23.31
C GLU A 22 -14.38 -10.73 23.74
N PHE A 23 -13.66 -11.76 23.30
CA PHE A 23 -12.22 -11.83 23.51
C PHE A 23 -11.50 -10.64 22.89
N PHE A 24 -11.79 -10.29 21.63
CA PHE A 24 -11.24 -9.12 20.95
C PHE A 24 -11.43 -7.83 21.77
N LYS A 25 -12.65 -7.58 22.24
CA LYS A 25 -12.93 -6.41 23.07
C LYS A 25 -12.15 -6.38 24.38
N LYS A 26 -12.00 -7.54 25.01
CA LYS A 26 -11.32 -7.63 26.31
C LYS A 26 -9.80 -7.66 26.19
N ALA A 27 -9.25 -8.19 25.12
CA ALA A 27 -7.81 -8.23 24.87
C ALA A 27 -7.25 -6.88 24.35
N TRP A 28 -8.11 -5.96 23.91
CA TRP A 28 -7.71 -4.70 23.32
C TRP A 28 -6.71 -3.89 24.15
N HIS A 29 -6.95 -3.74 25.44
CA HIS A 29 -6.10 -2.98 26.35
C HIS A 29 -4.68 -3.55 26.49
N VAL A 30 -4.45 -4.79 26.09
CA VAL A 30 -3.12 -5.40 26.09
C VAL A 30 -2.34 -4.97 24.84
N VAL A 31 -3.01 -4.90 23.70
CA VAL A 31 -2.38 -4.62 22.39
C VAL A 31 -2.27 -3.12 22.12
N GLU A 32 -3.30 -2.38 22.51
CA GLU A 32 -3.41 -0.93 22.32
C GLU A 32 -3.77 -0.23 23.64
N PRO A 33 -2.86 -0.21 24.63
CA PRO A 33 -3.16 0.29 25.98
C PRO A 33 -3.44 1.80 26.01
N ALA A 34 -2.91 2.55 25.07
CA ALA A 34 -3.05 4.01 25.00
C ALA A 34 -4.28 4.47 24.20
N VAL A 35 -4.95 3.56 23.47
CA VAL A 35 -6.05 3.92 22.58
C VAL A 35 -7.34 3.24 23.02
N PRO A 36 -8.39 4.01 23.36
CA PRO A 36 -9.70 3.43 23.68
C PRO A 36 -10.24 2.62 22.49
N LEU A 37 -10.84 1.47 22.76
CA LEU A 37 -11.49 0.67 21.75
C LEU A 37 -12.76 1.38 21.26
N SER A 38 -12.78 1.76 19.99
CA SER A 38 -14.00 2.08 19.26
C SER A 38 -14.43 0.86 18.47
N THR A 39 -15.64 0.36 18.68
CA THR A 39 -16.17 -0.83 17.99
C THR A 39 -17.14 -0.43 16.89
N ASN A 40 -17.20 -1.27 15.86
CA ASN A 40 -18.16 -1.14 14.79
C ASN A 40 -18.65 -2.54 14.34
N TRP A 41 -19.73 -2.61 13.60
CA TRP A 41 -20.38 -3.85 13.17
C TRP A 41 -19.44 -4.82 12.41
N HIS A 42 -18.52 -4.28 11.61
CA HIS A 42 -17.58 -5.09 10.83
C HIS A 42 -16.60 -5.90 11.72
N HIS A 43 -16.23 -5.38 12.87
CA HIS A 43 -15.41 -6.13 13.83
C HIS A 43 -16.13 -7.42 14.26
N LYS A 44 -17.40 -7.29 14.64
CA LYS A 44 -18.19 -8.45 15.02
C LYS A 44 -18.37 -9.42 13.85
N TYR A 45 -18.64 -8.92 12.66
CA TYR A 45 -18.83 -9.76 11.48
C TYR A 45 -17.58 -10.55 11.11
N ILE A 46 -16.40 -9.93 11.15
CA ILE A 46 -15.12 -10.59 10.91
C ILE A 46 -14.84 -11.62 12.01
N CYS A 47 -15.00 -11.24 13.28
CA CYS A 47 -14.82 -12.16 14.41
C CYS A 47 -15.73 -13.38 14.31
N ASP A 48 -17.03 -13.19 14.04
CA ASP A 48 -18.00 -14.30 13.92
C ASP A 48 -17.64 -15.21 12.72
N THR A 49 -17.16 -14.65 11.62
CA THR A 49 -16.72 -15.43 10.45
C THR A 49 -15.51 -16.30 10.80
N LEU A 50 -14.52 -15.75 11.48
CA LEU A 50 -13.31 -16.49 11.89
C LEU A 50 -13.62 -17.53 12.96
N GLN A 51 -14.49 -17.20 13.91
CA GLN A 51 -14.96 -18.14 14.92
C GLN A 51 -15.64 -19.36 14.28
N ALA A 52 -16.55 -19.14 13.35
CA ALA A 52 -17.25 -20.23 12.65
C ALA A 52 -16.26 -21.18 11.93
N GLU A 53 -15.22 -20.64 11.28
CA GLU A 53 -14.18 -21.44 10.65
C GLU A 53 -13.32 -22.21 11.67
N CYS A 54 -12.97 -21.57 12.77
CA CYS A 54 -12.24 -22.23 13.85
C CYS A 54 -13.03 -23.42 14.42
N GLU A 55 -14.30 -23.20 14.73
CA GLU A 55 -15.17 -24.24 15.27
C GLU A 55 -15.42 -25.38 14.26
N ARG A 56 -15.54 -25.06 12.96
CA ARG A 56 -15.63 -26.02 11.86
C ARG A 56 -14.38 -26.91 11.81
N ILE A 57 -13.18 -26.31 11.82
CA ILE A 57 -11.91 -27.04 11.79
C ILE A 57 -11.76 -27.94 13.03
N ILE A 58 -12.15 -27.46 14.21
CA ILE A 58 -12.13 -28.28 15.44
C ILE A 58 -13.05 -29.50 15.31
N ARG A 59 -14.22 -29.37 14.66
CA ARG A 59 -15.11 -30.49 14.37
C ARG A 59 -14.69 -31.37 13.20
N GLN A 60 -13.54 -31.04 12.56
CA GLN A 60 -13.02 -31.77 11.38
C GLN A 60 -14.01 -31.80 10.20
N GLU A 61 -14.78 -30.76 10.03
CA GLU A 61 -15.77 -30.64 8.94
C GLU A 61 -15.08 -30.04 7.69
N PRO A 62 -15.40 -30.54 6.48
CA PRO A 62 -14.86 -29.97 5.25
C PRO A 62 -15.19 -28.50 5.07
N LYS A 63 -14.26 -27.72 4.52
CA LYS A 63 -14.53 -26.33 4.18
C LYS A 63 -15.37 -26.22 2.89
N THR A 64 -16.13 -25.17 2.80
CA THR A 64 -16.81 -24.82 1.54
C THR A 64 -15.96 -23.93 0.66
N LYS A 65 -15.25 -22.97 1.27
CA LYS A 65 -14.43 -21.96 0.57
C LYS A 65 -13.30 -21.46 1.46
N ASP A 66 -12.23 -21.00 0.83
CA ASP A 66 -11.26 -20.12 1.46
C ASP A 66 -11.84 -18.69 1.55
N ILE A 67 -11.21 -17.76 2.27
CA ILE A 67 -11.77 -16.46 2.60
C ILE A 67 -10.88 -15.33 2.09
N ILE A 68 -11.50 -14.34 1.43
CA ILE A 68 -10.88 -13.05 1.11
C ILE A 68 -11.67 -11.95 1.82
N ILE A 69 -10.98 -11.10 2.58
CA ILE A 69 -11.55 -9.95 3.29
C ILE A 69 -10.86 -8.69 2.79
N ASN A 70 -11.60 -7.85 2.07
CA ASN A 70 -11.14 -6.53 1.66
C ASN A 70 -11.85 -5.46 2.49
N VAL A 71 -11.05 -4.67 3.20
CA VAL A 71 -11.53 -3.62 4.09
C VAL A 71 -10.48 -2.50 4.17
N PRO A 72 -10.84 -1.23 4.35
CA PRO A 72 -9.91 -0.12 4.38
C PRO A 72 -8.78 -0.29 5.40
N PHE A 73 -7.67 0.42 5.18
CA PHE A 73 -6.65 0.55 6.22
C PHE A 73 -7.26 1.14 7.51
N ARG A 74 -6.58 0.95 8.64
CA ARG A 74 -7.06 1.42 9.97
C ARG A 74 -8.44 0.89 10.40
N SER A 75 -8.96 -0.13 9.75
CA SER A 75 -10.19 -0.84 10.14
C SER A 75 -9.96 -1.92 11.21
N THR A 76 -8.79 -1.95 11.86
CA THR A 76 -8.43 -2.95 12.88
C THR A 76 -8.24 -4.38 12.35
N LYS A 77 -8.22 -4.54 11.01
CA LYS A 77 -8.20 -5.84 10.32
C LYS A 77 -7.08 -6.78 10.79
N SER A 78 -5.84 -6.30 10.81
CA SER A 78 -4.66 -7.10 11.18
C SER A 78 -4.67 -7.50 12.66
N LEU A 79 -5.13 -6.59 13.55
CA LEU A 79 -5.24 -6.91 14.99
C LEU A 79 -6.28 -8.00 15.26
N ILE A 80 -7.39 -8.03 14.53
CA ILE A 80 -8.40 -9.09 14.65
C ILE A 80 -7.87 -10.39 14.07
N VAL A 81 -7.50 -10.39 12.77
CA VAL A 81 -7.26 -11.62 12.01
C VAL A 81 -5.89 -12.22 12.29
N THR A 82 -4.86 -11.38 12.36
CA THR A 82 -3.47 -11.85 12.43
C THR A 82 -2.95 -11.87 13.85
N VAL A 83 -3.41 -10.96 14.72
CA VAL A 83 -2.91 -10.88 16.11
C VAL A 83 -3.77 -11.67 17.08
N MET A 84 -5.06 -11.36 17.21
CA MET A 84 -5.91 -11.87 18.28
C MET A 84 -6.55 -13.22 17.96
N PHE A 85 -6.90 -13.46 16.69
CA PHE A 85 -7.56 -14.70 16.29
C PHE A 85 -6.73 -15.96 16.59
N PRO A 86 -5.43 -16.05 16.28
CA PRO A 86 -4.63 -17.22 16.63
C PRO A 86 -4.57 -17.50 18.13
N VAL A 87 -4.52 -16.44 18.95
CA VAL A 87 -4.49 -16.56 20.41
C VAL A 87 -5.81 -17.10 20.93
N TRP A 88 -6.94 -16.56 20.45
CA TRP A 88 -8.27 -17.03 20.82
C TRP A 88 -8.52 -18.47 20.35
N ALA A 89 -8.12 -18.81 19.15
CA ALA A 89 -8.25 -20.16 18.61
C ALA A 89 -7.50 -21.20 19.45
N TRP A 90 -6.36 -20.84 20.03
CA TRP A 90 -5.65 -21.72 20.97
C TRP A 90 -6.37 -21.90 22.31
N ILE A 91 -7.17 -20.95 22.76
CA ILE A 91 -8.06 -21.16 23.93
C ILE A 91 -9.09 -22.26 23.60
N LYS A 92 -9.56 -22.34 22.35
CA LYS A 92 -10.53 -23.35 21.89
C LYS A 92 -9.88 -24.71 21.62
N SER A 93 -8.72 -24.69 20.97
CA SER A 93 -7.96 -25.89 20.62
C SER A 93 -6.46 -25.55 20.52
N PRO A 94 -5.68 -25.83 21.57
CA PRO A 94 -4.26 -25.50 21.60
C PRO A 94 -3.41 -26.19 20.51
N LYS A 95 -3.92 -27.22 19.84
CA LYS A 95 -3.21 -27.98 18.80
C LYS A 95 -3.14 -27.27 17.44
N LEU A 96 -3.95 -26.24 17.23
CA LEU A 96 -4.06 -25.55 15.94
C LEU A 96 -2.73 -24.89 15.53
N ARG A 97 -2.43 -24.97 14.25
CA ARG A 97 -1.20 -24.43 13.65
C ARG A 97 -1.51 -23.28 12.71
N PHE A 98 -0.76 -22.19 12.86
CA PHE A 98 -0.93 -20.96 12.09
C PHE A 98 0.34 -20.63 11.32
N ILE A 99 0.20 -20.32 10.02
CA ILE A 99 1.24 -19.67 9.23
C ILE A 99 0.68 -18.32 8.80
N THR A 100 1.38 -17.24 9.14
CA THR A 100 0.97 -15.88 8.83
C THR A 100 2.02 -15.19 7.96
N SER A 101 1.60 -14.43 6.96
CA SER A 101 2.50 -13.70 6.05
C SER A 101 2.00 -12.28 5.84
N SER A 102 2.94 -11.35 5.60
CA SER A 102 2.67 -9.98 5.16
C SER A 102 3.67 -9.59 4.08
N TYR A 103 3.54 -8.38 3.48
CA TYR A 103 4.49 -7.91 2.45
C TYR A 103 5.94 -7.82 2.94
N SER A 104 6.18 -7.69 4.24
CA SER A 104 7.53 -7.64 4.81
C SER A 104 7.69 -8.54 6.03
N ALA A 105 8.91 -9.05 6.23
CA ALA A 105 9.26 -9.85 7.41
C ALA A 105 9.11 -9.04 8.71
N THR A 106 9.47 -7.76 8.69
CA THR A 106 9.37 -6.86 9.84
C THR A 106 7.94 -6.75 10.33
N LEU A 107 6.98 -6.47 9.44
CA LEU A 107 5.56 -6.39 9.79
C LEU A 107 5.03 -7.72 10.30
N SER A 108 5.35 -8.83 9.63
CA SER A 108 4.93 -10.17 10.09
C SER A 108 5.42 -10.50 11.50
N ILE A 109 6.67 -10.16 11.80
CA ILE A 109 7.27 -10.37 13.13
C ILE A 109 6.61 -9.46 14.18
N GLU A 110 6.32 -8.21 13.82
CA GLU A 110 5.61 -7.27 14.71
C GLU A 110 4.23 -7.81 15.10
N LEU A 111 3.42 -8.24 14.12
CA LEU A 111 2.11 -8.82 14.36
C LEU A 111 2.20 -10.12 15.20
N SER A 112 3.21 -10.94 14.93
CA SER A 112 3.50 -12.15 15.71
C SER A 112 3.86 -11.83 17.16
N THR A 113 4.68 -10.79 17.37
CA THR A 113 5.08 -10.32 18.69
C THR A 113 3.88 -9.81 19.48
N LYS A 114 3.01 -8.99 18.89
CA LYS A 114 1.76 -8.53 19.55
C LYS A 114 0.87 -9.70 20.02
N SER A 115 0.76 -10.78 19.23
CA SER A 115 0.04 -11.99 19.68
C SER A 115 0.70 -12.64 20.89
N ARG A 116 2.02 -12.73 20.88
CA ARG A 116 2.80 -13.27 21.97
C ARG A 116 2.67 -12.43 23.25
N ASP A 117 2.64 -11.10 23.10
CA ASP A 117 2.44 -10.17 24.22
C ASP A 117 1.08 -10.37 24.90
N ILE A 118 0.03 -10.70 24.12
CA ILE A 118 -1.26 -11.11 24.71
C ILE A 118 -1.08 -12.34 25.60
N ILE A 119 -0.42 -13.39 25.08
CA ILE A 119 -0.26 -14.67 25.80
C ILE A 119 0.58 -14.48 27.08
N PHE A 120 1.58 -13.63 27.05
CA PHE A 120 2.45 -13.35 28.20
C PHE A 120 1.88 -12.33 29.18
N SER A 121 0.79 -11.63 28.83
CA SER A 121 0.15 -10.67 29.72
C SER A 121 -0.43 -11.33 30.98
N ASP A 122 -0.41 -10.60 32.10
CA ASP A 122 -1.05 -11.03 33.35
C ASP A 122 -2.56 -11.28 33.16
N TRP A 123 -3.19 -10.50 32.27
CA TRP A 123 -4.61 -10.65 31.95
C TRP A 123 -4.90 -12.02 31.35
N PHE A 124 -4.07 -12.47 30.41
CA PHE A 124 -4.23 -13.76 29.74
C PHE A 124 -3.84 -14.92 30.66
N LYS A 125 -2.66 -14.86 31.27
CA LYS A 125 -2.14 -15.93 32.15
C LYS A 125 -3.11 -16.27 33.26
N LYS A 126 -3.64 -15.27 33.97
CA LYS A 126 -4.63 -15.49 35.02
C LYS A 126 -5.89 -16.24 34.59
N ARG A 127 -6.17 -16.32 33.27
CA ARG A 127 -7.39 -16.92 32.74
C ARG A 127 -7.16 -18.25 32.03
N TRP A 128 -6.05 -18.37 31.27
CA TRP A 128 -5.87 -19.49 30.34
C TRP A 128 -4.47 -20.11 30.36
N GLU A 129 -3.60 -19.80 31.30
CA GLU A 129 -2.30 -20.46 31.42
C GLU A 129 -2.43 -21.97 31.74
N ASP A 130 -3.54 -22.36 32.34
CA ASP A 130 -3.96 -23.75 32.57
C ASP A 130 -4.38 -24.47 31.27
N VAL A 131 -4.83 -23.73 30.25
CA VAL A 131 -5.20 -24.29 28.93
C VAL A 131 -3.97 -24.56 28.08
N PHE A 132 -3.06 -23.60 27.98
CA PHE A 132 -1.76 -23.74 27.30
C PHE A 132 -0.75 -22.70 27.76
N HIS A 133 0.52 -23.00 27.53
CA HIS A 133 1.62 -22.04 27.66
C HIS A 133 2.65 -22.24 26.55
N ILE A 134 3.43 -21.20 26.25
CA ILE A 134 4.50 -21.27 25.24
C ILE A 134 5.69 -22.03 25.80
N LYS A 135 6.24 -22.95 25.01
CA LYS A 135 7.46 -23.68 25.36
C LYS A 135 8.65 -22.72 25.47
N LYS A 136 9.53 -22.95 26.44
CA LYS A 136 10.70 -22.09 26.68
C LYS A 136 11.73 -22.17 25.56
N ASP A 137 11.93 -23.35 24.99
CA ASP A 137 12.90 -23.69 23.95
C ASP A 137 12.41 -23.42 22.52
N GLN A 138 11.11 -23.13 22.33
CA GLN A 138 10.47 -22.86 21.04
C GLN A 138 9.71 -21.52 21.08
N ASN A 139 10.46 -20.43 21.35
CA ASN A 139 9.88 -19.10 21.60
C ASN A 139 10.63 -17.98 20.85
N LEU A 140 10.81 -18.14 19.54
CA LEU A 140 11.33 -17.09 18.67
C LEU A 140 10.20 -16.12 18.27
N LYS A 141 10.54 -14.88 17.90
CA LYS A 141 9.54 -13.87 17.45
C LYS A 141 8.82 -14.30 16.17
N GLU A 142 9.52 -14.96 15.28
CA GLU A 142 9.00 -15.47 14.00
C GLU A 142 8.34 -16.85 14.11
N ARG A 143 8.70 -17.64 15.14
CA ARG A 143 8.14 -18.97 15.36
C ARG A 143 8.09 -19.33 16.83
N TYR A 144 6.93 -19.72 17.32
CA TYR A 144 6.77 -20.25 18.67
C TYR A 144 5.73 -21.37 18.71
N GLU A 145 5.91 -22.24 19.68
CA GLU A 145 5.05 -23.40 19.92
C GLU A 145 4.54 -23.42 21.37
N ASN A 146 3.32 -23.90 21.53
CA ASN A 146 2.77 -24.17 22.85
C ASN A 146 3.01 -25.64 23.27
N ASN A 147 2.72 -25.95 24.53
CA ASN A 147 2.89 -27.27 25.13
C ASN A 147 1.96 -28.36 24.55
N HIS A 148 1.04 -28.00 23.64
CA HIS A 148 0.12 -28.91 22.93
C HIS A 148 0.44 -29.02 21.45
N ILE A 149 1.69 -28.77 21.03
CA ILE A 149 2.17 -28.84 19.64
C ILE A 149 1.52 -27.80 18.68
N GLY A 150 0.68 -26.90 19.18
CA GLY A 150 0.21 -25.77 18.40
C GLY A 150 1.37 -24.85 18.07
N MET A 151 1.41 -24.38 16.84
CA MET A 151 2.54 -23.60 16.29
C MET A 151 2.02 -22.34 15.63
N ARG A 152 2.72 -21.25 15.84
CA ARG A 152 2.60 -20.06 15.01
C ARG A 152 3.92 -19.75 14.34
N ARG A 153 3.87 -19.55 13.02
CA ARG A 153 4.99 -19.07 12.21
C ARG A 153 4.60 -17.80 11.48
N ALA A 154 5.44 -16.77 11.59
CA ALA A 154 5.40 -15.56 10.78
C ALA A 154 6.43 -15.64 9.66
N THR A 155 6.04 -15.24 8.45
CA THR A 155 6.91 -15.16 7.26
C THR A 155 6.55 -13.90 6.46
N SER A 156 7.19 -13.67 5.34
CA SER A 156 6.85 -12.62 4.38
C SER A 156 6.53 -13.19 3.01
N VAL A 157 5.92 -12.38 2.16
CA VAL A 157 5.89 -12.66 0.72
C VAL A 157 7.33 -12.89 0.23
N GLY A 158 7.53 -13.91 -0.60
CA GLY A 158 8.86 -14.37 -1.01
C GLY A 158 9.62 -15.19 0.04
N GLY A 159 9.15 -15.25 1.29
CA GLY A 159 9.78 -16.04 2.34
C GLY A 159 9.56 -17.56 2.20
N THR A 160 10.49 -18.33 2.76
CA THR A 160 10.43 -19.79 2.71
C THR A 160 9.56 -20.35 3.83
N VAL A 161 8.60 -21.20 3.46
CA VAL A 161 7.74 -21.98 4.38
C VAL A 161 7.77 -23.47 4.09
N THR A 162 8.82 -23.94 3.41
CA THR A 162 9.00 -25.34 3.05
C THR A 162 9.09 -26.23 4.28
N GLY A 163 8.49 -27.43 4.22
CA GLY A 163 8.50 -28.40 5.32
C GLY A 163 7.56 -28.07 6.50
N GLN A 164 6.76 -27.01 6.43
CA GLN A 164 5.82 -26.65 7.47
C GLN A 164 4.39 -26.55 6.92
N GLY A 165 3.43 -26.99 7.71
CA GLY A 165 2.01 -26.92 7.40
C GLY A 165 1.22 -26.24 8.54
N GLY A 166 0.08 -25.66 8.16
CA GLY A 166 -0.85 -25.03 9.10
C GLY A 166 -2.29 -25.45 8.88
N ASP A 167 -3.13 -25.28 9.89
CA ASP A 167 -4.56 -25.44 9.77
C ASP A 167 -5.20 -24.13 9.29
N PHE A 168 -4.55 -23.03 9.61
CA PHE A 168 -4.85 -21.68 9.15
C PHE A 168 -3.64 -21.08 8.43
N LEU A 169 -3.84 -20.64 7.19
CA LEU A 169 -2.88 -19.88 6.42
C LEU A 169 -3.43 -18.45 6.25
N ILE A 170 -2.75 -17.47 6.84
CA ILE A 170 -3.21 -16.07 6.84
C ILE A 170 -2.23 -15.22 6.03
N VAL A 171 -2.73 -14.48 5.04
CA VAL A 171 -1.98 -13.47 4.30
C VAL A 171 -2.57 -12.10 4.62
N ASP A 172 -1.78 -11.26 5.24
CA ASP A 172 -2.18 -9.94 5.72
C ASP A 172 -1.41 -8.85 4.97
N ASP A 173 -2.11 -8.06 4.16
CA ASP A 173 -1.54 -7.04 3.29
C ASP A 173 -0.28 -7.55 2.54
N PRO A 174 -0.44 -8.42 1.52
CA PRO A 174 0.70 -9.05 0.81
C PRO A 174 1.52 -8.08 -0.04
N LEU A 175 0.98 -6.89 -0.31
CA LEU A 175 1.62 -5.81 -1.06
C LEU A 175 1.40 -4.49 -0.31
N SER A 176 2.46 -3.68 -0.19
CA SER A 176 2.28 -2.29 0.23
C SER A 176 1.70 -1.47 -0.95
N PRO A 177 1.00 -0.35 -0.68
CA PRO A 177 0.51 0.53 -1.74
C PRO A 177 1.61 1.01 -2.70
N GLN A 178 2.84 1.17 -2.19
CA GLN A 178 3.98 1.59 -2.99
C GLN A 178 4.48 0.49 -3.96
N MET A 179 4.43 -0.78 -3.55
CA MET A 179 4.83 -1.93 -4.37
C MET A 179 3.75 -2.29 -5.39
N ALA A 180 2.49 -1.99 -5.08
CA ALA A 180 1.35 -2.45 -5.86
C ALA A 180 1.32 -1.94 -7.31
N ASN A 181 1.95 -0.79 -7.59
CA ASN A 181 2.02 -0.24 -8.93
C ASN A 181 3.10 -0.91 -9.80
N SER A 182 4.01 -1.68 -9.20
CA SER A 182 5.00 -2.48 -9.94
C SER A 182 4.39 -3.81 -10.37
N ALA A 183 4.35 -4.07 -11.68
CA ALA A 183 3.90 -5.36 -12.22
C ALA A 183 4.74 -6.51 -11.65
N THR A 184 6.08 -6.35 -11.62
CA THR A 184 7.00 -7.35 -11.07
C THR A 184 6.68 -7.70 -9.62
N GLU A 185 6.39 -6.72 -8.77
CA GLU A 185 6.06 -6.97 -7.37
C GLU A 185 4.71 -7.66 -7.21
N ARG A 186 3.71 -7.31 -8.04
CA ARG A 186 2.42 -8.00 -8.06
C ARG A 186 2.58 -9.45 -8.49
N ASP A 187 3.30 -9.67 -9.59
CA ASP A 187 3.57 -11.02 -10.12
C ASP A 187 4.33 -11.87 -9.11
N ASN A 188 5.35 -11.31 -8.45
CA ASN A 188 6.10 -11.99 -7.40
C ASN A 188 5.19 -12.42 -6.23
N ALA A 189 4.29 -11.56 -5.79
CA ALA A 189 3.37 -11.86 -4.70
C ALA A 189 2.35 -12.95 -5.09
N ASN A 190 1.78 -12.86 -6.29
CA ASN A 190 0.81 -13.81 -6.82
C ASN A 190 1.47 -15.19 -7.07
N GLU A 191 2.68 -15.20 -7.66
CA GLU A 191 3.44 -16.43 -7.92
C GLU A 191 3.89 -17.10 -6.61
N TRP A 192 4.42 -16.33 -5.64
CA TRP A 192 4.78 -16.86 -4.33
C TRP A 192 3.56 -17.49 -3.63
N TYR A 193 2.41 -16.83 -3.68
CA TYR A 193 1.19 -17.39 -3.09
C TYR A 193 0.83 -18.72 -3.77
N ARG A 194 0.81 -18.76 -5.09
CA ARG A 194 0.43 -19.93 -5.88
C ARG A 194 1.37 -21.12 -5.68
N THR A 195 2.67 -20.88 -5.76
CA THR A 195 3.69 -21.95 -5.79
C THR A 195 4.17 -22.37 -4.41
N THR A 196 4.24 -21.42 -3.46
CA THR A 196 4.86 -21.67 -2.16
C THR A 196 3.84 -21.77 -1.04
N PHE A 197 2.91 -20.80 -0.93
CA PHE A 197 2.05 -20.67 0.24
C PHE A 197 0.77 -21.52 0.14
N TYR A 198 0.16 -21.59 -1.05
CA TYR A 198 -1.13 -22.25 -1.28
C TYR A 198 -1.14 -23.72 -0.81
N SER A 199 -0.06 -24.45 -0.99
CA SER A 199 0.07 -25.88 -0.67
C SER A 199 0.38 -26.19 0.81
N ARG A 200 0.40 -25.19 1.69
CA ARG A 200 0.85 -25.36 3.10
C ARG A 200 -0.24 -25.78 4.08
N LEU A 201 -1.46 -26.05 3.64
CA LEU A 201 -2.47 -26.61 4.56
C LEU A 201 -2.10 -28.04 4.96
N ASN A 202 -2.22 -28.35 6.26
CA ASN A 202 -2.03 -29.71 6.78
C ASN A 202 -3.07 -30.69 6.17
N GLN A 203 -4.31 -30.23 6.07
CA GLN A 203 -5.43 -30.92 5.45
C GLN A 203 -6.12 -29.96 4.48
N ALA A 204 -6.01 -30.22 3.19
CA ALA A 204 -6.42 -29.28 2.16
C ALA A 204 -7.93 -29.03 2.11
N ASP A 205 -8.72 -30.00 2.53
CA ASP A 205 -10.19 -30.01 2.57
C ASP A 205 -10.75 -29.42 3.90
N ILE A 206 -9.96 -29.45 4.97
CA ILE A 206 -10.39 -28.98 6.31
C ILE A 206 -9.81 -27.60 6.63
N GLY A 207 -8.49 -27.43 6.50
CA GLY A 207 -7.82 -26.17 6.77
C GLY A 207 -8.29 -25.03 5.87
N VAL A 208 -8.07 -23.79 6.28
CA VAL A 208 -8.55 -22.61 5.57
C VAL A 208 -7.45 -21.61 5.28
N ARG A 209 -7.51 -20.99 4.09
CA ARG A 209 -6.71 -19.83 3.70
C ARG A 209 -7.52 -18.57 3.89
N ILE A 210 -6.93 -17.58 4.52
CA ILE A 210 -7.54 -16.28 4.79
C ILE A 210 -6.62 -15.20 4.24
N ILE A 211 -7.12 -14.46 3.27
CA ILE A 211 -6.46 -13.28 2.74
C ILE A 211 -7.19 -12.07 3.31
N ILE A 212 -6.48 -11.21 4.04
CA ILE A 212 -7.01 -9.96 4.57
C ILE A 212 -6.15 -8.81 4.06
N MET A 213 -6.75 -7.87 3.35
CA MET A 213 -6.03 -6.73 2.79
C MET A 213 -6.97 -5.60 2.39
N GLN A 214 -6.42 -4.38 2.31
CA GLN A 214 -7.01 -3.34 1.47
C GLN A 214 -6.68 -3.63 0.02
N ARG A 215 -7.56 -3.23 -0.91
CA ARG A 215 -7.24 -3.30 -2.33
C ARG A 215 -6.25 -2.19 -2.70
N VAL A 216 -5.26 -2.52 -3.49
CA VAL A 216 -4.20 -1.57 -3.88
C VAL A 216 -3.99 -1.52 -5.41
N HIS A 217 -4.42 -2.55 -6.12
CA HIS A 217 -4.38 -2.66 -7.58
C HIS A 217 -5.43 -3.66 -8.04
N GLU A 218 -5.88 -3.58 -9.30
CA GLU A 218 -6.83 -4.57 -9.85
C GLU A 218 -6.25 -5.98 -9.88
N GLU A 219 -4.96 -6.12 -10.21
CA GLU A 219 -4.19 -7.36 -10.24
C GLU A 219 -3.46 -7.67 -8.92
N ASP A 220 -3.85 -7.04 -7.80
CA ASP A 220 -3.34 -7.45 -6.49
C ASP A 220 -3.78 -8.89 -6.15
N LEU A 221 -3.24 -9.46 -5.07
CA LEU A 221 -3.54 -10.86 -4.73
C LEU A 221 -5.05 -11.14 -4.64
N SER A 222 -5.86 -10.21 -4.14
CA SER A 222 -7.32 -10.39 -4.13
C SER A 222 -7.89 -10.39 -5.54
N GLY A 223 -7.45 -9.50 -6.43
CA GLY A 223 -7.88 -9.47 -7.82
C GLY A 223 -7.51 -10.75 -8.55
N PHE A 224 -6.26 -11.19 -8.41
CA PHE A 224 -5.78 -12.46 -8.97
C PHE A 224 -6.61 -13.67 -8.51
N LEU A 225 -6.90 -13.79 -7.21
CA LEU A 225 -7.65 -14.92 -6.65
C LEU A 225 -9.14 -14.89 -6.96
N LEU A 226 -9.72 -13.72 -7.21
CA LEU A 226 -11.13 -13.55 -7.55
C LEU A 226 -11.39 -13.62 -9.05
N ASP A 227 -10.35 -13.69 -9.87
CA ASP A 227 -10.47 -13.86 -11.29
C ASP A 227 -11.09 -15.22 -11.61
N LYS A 228 -12.07 -15.22 -12.52
CA LYS A 228 -12.80 -16.43 -12.96
C LYS A 228 -11.87 -17.45 -13.64
N GLU A 229 -10.81 -16.98 -14.27
CA GLU A 229 -9.86 -17.87 -14.97
C GLU A 229 -9.06 -18.74 -14.00
N THR A 230 -8.83 -18.28 -12.76
CA THR A 230 -8.13 -19.06 -11.73
C THR A 230 -8.91 -20.28 -11.26
N ARG A 231 -10.23 -20.32 -11.45
CA ARG A 231 -11.15 -21.36 -10.97
C ARG A 231 -11.07 -21.63 -9.46
N LEU A 232 -10.46 -20.72 -8.70
CA LEU A 232 -10.39 -20.81 -7.24
C LEU A 232 -11.70 -20.33 -6.62
N ASN A 233 -12.09 -20.94 -5.51
CA ASN A 233 -13.39 -20.67 -4.88
C ASN A 233 -13.22 -20.03 -3.51
N TYR A 234 -13.39 -18.70 -3.45
CA TYR A 234 -13.28 -17.90 -2.23
C TYR A 234 -14.63 -17.32 -1.79
N LYS A 235 -14.84 -17.28 -0.49
CA LYS A 235 -15.86 -16.41 0.12
C LYS A 235 -15.29 -14.99 0.16
N HIS A 236 -15.81 -14.11 -0.69
CA HIS A 236 -15.38 -12.72 -0.73
C HIS A 236 -16.21 -11.86 0.23
N ILE A 237 -15.54 -11.22 1.18
CA ILE A 237 -16.07 -10.20 2.07
C ILE A 237 -15.44 -8.89 1.66
N CYS A 238 -16.23 -7.94 1.17
CA CYS A 238 -15.78 -6.63 0.72
C CYS A 238 -16.56 -5.54 1.47
N ILE A 239 -15.86 -4.71 2.22
CA ILE A 239 -16.44 -3.67 3.06
C ILE A 239 -15.76 -2.35 2.70
N PRO A 240 -16.25 -1.62 1.66
CA PRO A 240 -15.73 -0.29 1.32
C PRO A 240 -16.06 0.75 2.41
N ALA A 241 -15.38 1.90 2.37
CA ALA A 241 -15.60 2.98 3.32
C ALA A 241 -16.98 3.63 3.17
N THR A 242 -17.54 3.60 1.96
CA THR A 242 -18.91 4.07 1.66
C THR A 242 -19.66 3.02 0.84
N ASN A 243 -20.98 3.13 0.76
CA ASN A 243 -21.82 2.25 -0.05
C ASN A 243 -22.09 2.78 -1.48
N ASP A 244 -21.41 3.85 -1.89
CA ASP A 244 -21.68 4.55 -3.15
C ASP A 244 -21.48 3.65 -4.39
N ASP A 245 -20.41 2.84 -4.39
CA ASP A 245 -20.02 2.03 -5.56
C ASP A 245 -20.71 0.66 -5.60
N GLY A 246 -21.54 0.32 -4.63
CA GLY A 246 -22.27 -0.96 -4.58
C GLY A 246 -21.38 -2.21 -4.49
N ASN A 247 -20.09 -2.06 -4.19
CA ASN A 247 -19.11 -3.17 -4.12
C ASN A 247 -19.11 -3.92 -2.78
N ILE A 248 -20.21 -3.82 -2.04
CA ILE A 248 -20.37 -4.51 -0.75
C ILE A 248 -20.62 -6.00 -0.98
N LYS A 249 -19.82 -6.85 -0.32
CA LYS A 249 -20.01 -8.32 -0.40
C LYS A 249 -19.87 -8.95 0.99
N PRO A 250 -20.80 -9.84 1.34
CA PRO A 250 -22.09 -10.08 0.67
C PRO A 250 -23.01 -8.85 0.77
N LYS A 251 -23.94 -8.71 -0.18
CA LYS A 251 -24.89 -7.56 -0.20
C LYS A 251 -25.68 -7.39 1.11
N SER A 252 -25.89 -8.46 1.87
CA SER A 252 -26.54 -8.40 3.18
C SER A 252 -25.87 -7.50 4.20
N LEU A 253 -24.62 -7.07 3.97
CA LEU A 253 -23.88 -6.14 4.83
C LEU A 253 -24.29 -4.68 4.61
N GLU A 254 -24.90 -4.35 3.47
CA GLU A 254 -25.31 -2.98 3.13
C GLU A 254 -26.24 -2.36 4.18
N LYS A 255 -27.08 -3.17 4.80
CA LYS A 255 -27.99 -2.74 5.89
C LYS A 255 -27.30 -2.19 7.13
N PHE A 256 -26.01 -2.44 7.29
CA PHE A 256 -25.21 -1.96 8.45
C PHE A 256 -24.52 -0.62 8.20
N TYR A 257 -24.52 -0.15 6.95
CA TYR A 257 -24.04 1.19 6.63
C TYR A 257 -25.02 2.24 7.14
N ASN A 258 -24.50 3.40 7.50
CA ASN A 258 -25.37 4.51 7.87
C ASN A 258 -26.24 4.90 6.66
N LYS A 259 -27.54 5.03 6.88
CA LYS A 259 -28.52 5.26 5.78
C LYS A 259 -28.47 6.68 5.23
N GLU A 260 -28.00 7.66 6.03
CA GLU A 260 -27.95 9.06 5.65
C GLU A 260 -26.62 9.42 5.00
N THR A 261 -25.51 8.91 5.55
CA THR A 261 -24.17 9.26 5.11
C THR A 261 -23.52 8.22 4.20
N GLY A 262 -24.06 7.01 4.13
CA GLY A 262 -23.48 5.89 3.39
C GLY A 262 -22.20 5.32 4.01
N LEU A 263 -21.75 5.80 5.16
CA LEU A 263 -20.50 5.42 5.78
C LEU A 263 -20.58 4.09 6.53
N PHE A 264 -19.51 3.27 6.47
CA PHE A 264 -19.46 2.03 7.24
C PHE A 264 -19.05 2.25 8.71
N TRP A 265 -18.28 3.30 9.00
CA TRP A 265 -17.78 3.60 10.35
C TRP A 265 -17.51 5.11 10.53
N GLU A 266 -18.54 5.85 10.96
CA GLU A 266 -18.50 7.32 11.06
C GLU A 266 -17.48 7.83 12.06
N ASP A 267 -17.34 7.19 13.23
CA ASP A 267 -16.39 7.62 14.27
C ASP A 267 -14.95 7.69 13.75
N ARG A 268 -14.60 6.90 12.76
CA ARG A 268 -13.23 6.81 12.24
C ARG A 268 -13.09 7.35 10.82
N PHE A 269 -14.10 7.19 10.01
CA PHE A 269 -14.14 7.58 8.60
C PHE A 269 -15.28 8.56 8.35
N SER A 270 -15.28 9.70 9.06
CA SER A 270 -16.22 10.76 8.77
C SER A 270 -16.01 11.31 7.35
N LYS A 271 -17.02 11.93 6.76
CA LYS A 271 -16.94 12.53 5.42
C LYS A 271 -15.71 13.41 5.26
N LYS A 272 -15.44 14.30 6.25
CA LYS A 272 -14.24 15.13 6.25
C LYS A 272 -12.94 14.32 6.17
N VAL A 273 -12.81 13.26 6.98
CA VAL A 273 -11.64 12.40 6.98
C VAL A 273 -11.48 11.68 5.63
N LEU A 274 -12.57 11.24 5.01
CA LEU A 274 -12.54 10.63 3.68
C LEU A 274 -12.14 11.63 2.59
N ASP A 275 -12.62 12.89 2.67
CA ASP A 275 -12.24 13.95 1.74
C ASP A 275 -10.74 14.29 1.89
N ASP A 276 -10.22 14.35 3.13
CA ASP A 276 -8.79 14.52 3.39
C ASP A 276 -7.96 13.36 2.81
N TYR A 277 -8.41 12.11 2.97
CA TYR A 277 -7.75 10.96 2.37
C TYR A 277 -7.82 10.99 0.84
N LYS A 278 -8.96 11.37 0.26
CA LYS A 278 -9.09 11.49 -1.19
C LYS A 278 -8.12 12.52 -1.74
N SER A 279 -8.00 13.67 -1.06
CA SER A 279 -7.04 14.72 -1.43
C SER A 279 -5.57 14.28 -1.31
N ALA A 280 -5.26 13.40 -0.36
CA ALA A 280 -3.91 12.91 -0.12
C ALA A 280 -3.51 11.74 -1.03
N LEU A 281 -4.43 10.82 -1.32
CA LEU A 281 -4.19 9.61 -2.08
C LEU A 281 -4.48 9.76 -3.58
N GLY A 282 -5.22 10.81 -3.97
CA GLY A 282 -5.82 10.94 -5.29
C GLY A 282 -6.97 9.96 -5.52
N THR A 283 -7.66 10.12 -6.63
CA THR A 283 -8.85 9.29 -6.96
C THR A 283 -8.49 7.81 -7.06
N TYR A 284 -7.36 7.47 -7.68
CA TYR A 284 -6.91 6.08 -7.83
C TYR A 284 -6.63 5.40 -6.49
N GLY A 285 -5.81 6.02 -5.65
CA GLY A 285 -5.48 5.47 -4.32
C GLY A 285 -6.70 5.37 -3.41
N TYR A 286 -7.60 6.35 -3.49
CA TYR A 286 -8.86 6.36 -2.74
C TYR A 286 -9.80 5.22 -3.18
N ALA A 287 -9.99 5.04 -4.50
CA ALA A 287 -10.82 3.98 -5.06
C ALA A 287 -10.35 2.59 -4.62
N GLY A 288 -9.05 2.32 -4.67
CA GLY A 288 -8.47 1.07 -4.19
C GLY A 288 -8.57 0.92 -2.68
N GLN A 289 -7.88 1.76 -1.94
CA GLN A 289 -7.61 1.54 -0.51
C GLN A 289 -8.81 1.80 0.40
N LEU A 290 -9.72 2.69 0.01
CA LEU A 290 -10.93 3.01 0.80
C LEU A 290 -12.18 2.40 0.20
N GLN A 291 -12.39 2.47 -1.11
CA GLN A 291 -13.59 1.91 -1.75
C GLN A 291 -13.44 0.43 -2.13
N GLN A 292 -12.26 -0.15 -1.98
CA GLN A 292 -11.97 -1.55 -2.34
C GLN A 292 -12.28 -1.88 -3.81
N THR A 293 -12.26 -0.85 -4.67
CA THR A 293 -12.54 -0.92 -6.11
C THR A 293 -11.38 -0.26 -6.87
N PRO A 294 -10.20 -0.90 -6.95
CA PRO A 294 -9.13 -0.37 -7.78
C PRO A 294 -9.59 -0.31 -9.23
N THR A 295 -9.34 0.80 -9.88
CA THR A 295 -9.68 1.04 -11.29
C THR A 295 -8.50 0.72 -12.19
N PRO A 296 -8.73 0.23 -13.42
CA PRO A 296 -7.66 0.02 -14.39
C PRO A 296 -6.88 1.29 -14.68
N LEU A 297 -5.57 1.17 -14.80
CA LEU A 297 -4.70 2.28 -15.20
C LEU A 297 -4.86 2.68 -16.68
N ASP A 298 -5.55 1.87 -17.47
CA ASP A 298 -5.78 2.09 -18.91
C ASP A 298 -6.68 3.29 -19.23
N SER A 299 -7.33 3.89 -18.25
CA SER A 299 -8.15 5.11 -18.41
C SER A 299 -7.34 6.41 -18.49
N GLY A 300 -5.99 6.33 -18.54
CA GLY A 300 -5.08 7.47 -18.43
C GLY A 300 -4.78 7.82 -16.97
N MET A 301 -3.51 7.75 -16.59
CA MET A 301 -3.09 8.09 -15.23
C MET A 301 -3.09 9.57 -14.93
N ILE A 302 -3.10 10.39 -15.99
CA ILE A 302 -2.99 11.85 -15.92
C ILE A 302 -4.08 12.44 -16.81
N HIS A 303 -4.89 13.33 -16.25
CA HIS A 303 -5.99 13.96 -16.95
C HIS A 303 -5.65 15.41 -17.31
N ARG A 304 -6.08 15.86 -18.51
CA ARG A 304 -5.79 17.20 -19.03
C ARG A 304 -6.35 18.31 -18.16
N ASP A 305 -7.52 18.13 -17.59
CA ASP A 305 -8.24 19.06 -16.72
C ASP A 305 -7.56 19.32 -15.36
N TRP A 306 -6.59 18.50 -14.99
CA TRP A 306 -5.78 18.72 -13.79
C TRP A 306 -4.81 19.91 -13.92
N PHE A 307 -4.53 20.35 -15.16
CA PHE A 307 -3.54 21.39 -15.44
C PHE A 307 -4.20 22.72 -15.80
N ARG A 308 -3.97 23.72 -14.95
CA ARG A 308 -4.30 25.10 -15.29
C ARG A 308 -3.19 25.71 -16.16
N ILE A 309 -3.57 26.45 -17.19
CA ILE A 309 -2.63 27.21 -18.02
C ILE A 309 -2.56 28.66 -17.53
N ASP A 310 -1.39 29.06 -17.03
CA ASP A 310 -1.12 30.40 -16.54
C ASP A 310 -0.58 31.29 -17.68
N ARG A 311 -1.03 32.55 -17.78
CA ARG A 311 -0.55 33.49 -18.79
C ARG A 311 0.78 34.13 -18.44
N HIS A 312 1.11 34.19 -17.15
CA HIS A 312 2.30 34.86 -16.66
C HIS A 312 3.16 33.90 -15.83
N LYS A 313 4.47 34.04 -16.01
CA LYS A 313 5.44 33.38 -15.16
C LYS A 313 5.37 33.97 -13.76
N ARG A 314 5.53 33.15 -12.73
CA ARG A 314 5.62 33.59 -11.34
C ARG A 314 6.84 34.50 -11.15
N GLU A 315 6.62 35.74 -10.78
CA GLU A 315 7.68 36.71 -10.52
C GLU A 315 8.55 36.24 -9.33
N GLU A 316 9.84 36.59 -9.39
CA GLU A 316 10.85 36.27 -8.37
C GLU A 316 11.09 34.76 -8.08
N ALA A 317 10.38 33.86 -8.75
CA ALA A 317 10.55 32.45 -8.57
C ALA A 317 11.81 31.92 -9.28
N LYS A 318 12.64 31.22 -8.53
CA LYS A 318 13.81 30.51 -9.09
C LYS A 318 13.36 29.43 -10.06
N VAL A 319 13.93 29.42 -11.29
CA VAL A 319 13.72 28.34 -12.24
C VAL A 319 14.73 27.23 -12.01
N ASN A 320 14.25 26.02 -11.88
CA ASN A 320 15.06 24.81 -11.89
C ASN A 320 14.78 24.02 -13.18
N PHE A 321 15.70 23.10 -13.50
CA PHE A 321 15.68 22.38 -14.77
C PHE A 321 15.86 20.88 -14.55
N ILE A 322 15.15 20.09 -15.34
CA ILE A 322 15.28 18.64 -15.45
C ILE A 322 15.71 18.30 -16.86
N ILE A 323 16.62 17.36 -17.01
CA ILE A 323 17.07 16.83 -18.28
C ILE A 323 17.02 15.31 -18.21
N ASP A 324 16.24 14.70 -19.10
CA ASP A 324 16.26 13.28 -19.39
C ASP A 324 16.92 13.05 -20.75
N PRO A 325 18.21 12.69 -20.78
CA PRO A 325 18.93 12.53 -22.03
C PRO A 325 18.62 11.18 -22.68
N ALA A 326 18.47 11.15 -23.99
CA ALA A 326 18.28 9.94 -24.77
C ALA A 326 19.42 8.93 -24.58
N TYR A 327 19.09 7.64 -24.62
CA TYR A 327 20.02 6.53 -24.43
C TYR A 327 20.80 6.27 -25.72
N THR A 328 22.13 6.42 -25.68
CA THR A 328 23.21 5.94 -26.59
C THR A 328 23.01 5.77 -28.11
N ALA A 329 24.15 5.80 -28.82
CA ALA A 329 24.41 5.75 -30.25
C ALA A 329 23.66 4.73 -31.12
N ASN A 330 23.01 3.72 -30.55
CA ASN A 330 22.23 2.73 -31.29
C ASN A 330 20.72 3.01 -31.38
N GLN A 331 20.23 4.04 -30.70
CA GLN A 331 18.82 4.49 -30.76
C GLN A 331 18.77 5.91 -31.34
N LYS A 332 19.10 6.04 -32.61
CA LYS A 332 19.13 7.34 -33.36
C LYS A 332 17.81 8.12 -33.36
N ASN A 333 16.72 7.56 -32.80
CA ASN A 333 15.38 8.14 -32.89
C ASN A 333 14.75 8.57 -31.57
N ASP A 334 15.35 8.31 -30.42
CA ASP A 334 14.78 8.73 -29.13
C ASP A 334 15.11 10.20 -28.84
N PRO A 335 14.12 11.00 -28.45
CA PRO A 335 14.35 12.39 -28.07
C PRO A 335 14.94 12.50 -26.67
N SER A 336 15.69 13.58 -26.41
CA SER A 336 16.00 14.02 -25.05
C SER A 336 14.94 15.00 -24.60
N ALA A 337 14.39 14.83 -23.40
CA ALA A 337 13.43 15.75 -22.82
C ALA A 337 14.11 16.75 -21.88
N LEU A 338 13.73 18.01 -21.97
CA LEU A 338 14.17 19.08 -21.10
C LEU A 338 12.95 19.80 -20.53
N LEU A 339 12.89 20.01 -19.21
CA LEU A 339 11.79 20.66 -18.52
C LEU A 339 12.32 21.75 -17.57
N ALA A 340 11.72 22.95 -17.67
CA ALA A 340 11.96 24.08 -16.79
C ALA A 340 10.77 24.31 -15.86
N TYR A 341 11.00 24.52 -14.57
CA TYR A 341 9.93 24.72 -13.60
C TYR A 341 10.31 25.68 -12.48
N THR A 342 9.28 26.30 -11.89
CA THR A 342 9.38 27.02 -10.63
C THR A 342 8.59 26.29 -9.54
N TYR A 343 9.04 26.44 -8.29
CA TYR A 343 8.35 25.87 -7.13
C TYR A 343 8.28 26.92 -6.02
N VAL A 344 7.06 27.29 -5.67
CA VAL A 344 6.76 28.28 -4.62
C VAL A 344 5.45 27.88 -3.93
N ASP A 345 5.39 27.97 -2.61
CA ASP A 345 4.20 27.71 -1.80
C ASP A 345 3.52 26.37 -2.10
N ASN A 346 4.34 25.32 -2.20
CA ASN A 346 3.90 23.95 -2.49
C ASN A 346 3.16 23.79 -3.84
N LYS A 347 3.45 24.66 -4.81
CA LYS A 347 2.89 24.65 -6.15
C LYS A 347 3.99 24.74 -7.18
N TRP A 348 3.86 23.93 -8.23
CA TRP A 348 4.75 23.94 -9.40
C TRP A 348 4.13 24.76 -10.53
N GLN A 349 4.97 25.48 -11.25
CA GLN A 349 4.62 26.00 -12.57
C GLN A 349 5.67 25.51 -13.55
N ILE A 350 5.25 24.72 -14.53
CA ILE A 350 6.11 24.31 -15.62
C ILE A 350 6.23 25.49 -16.58
N VAL A 351 7.45 25.95 -16.80
CA VAL A 351 7.77 27.15 -17.56
C VAL A 351 7.95 26.83 -19.04
N ASP A 352 8.61 25.72 -19.33
CA ASP A 352 8.85 25.22 -20.68
C ASP A 352 9.16 23.72 -20.64
N CYS A 353 8.79 22.99 -21.67
CA CYS A 353 9.16 21.59 -21.83
C CYS A 353 9.37 21.31 -23.36
N VAL A 354 10.49 20.67 -23.67
CA VAL A 354 10.82 20.38 -25.08
C VAL A 354 11.41 18.97 -25.22
N ASN A 355 11.03 18.31 -26.31
CA ASN A 355 11.71 17.13 -26.81
C ASN A 355 12.65 17.51 -27.94
N VAL A 356 13.92 17.14 -27.85
CA VAL A 356 14.92 17.44 -28.87
C VAL A 356 15.62 16.18 -29.34
N ARG A 357 15.81 16.05 -30.65
CA ARG A 357 16.60 14.97 -31.26
C ARG A 357 17.94 15.54 -31.67
N LYS A 358 18.90 15.48 -30.74
CA LYS A 358 20.24 16.01 -30.93
C LYS A 358 21.26 14.98 -30.50
N GLU A 359 22.32 14.83 -31.28
CA GLU A 359 23.49 14.06 -30.91
C GLU A 359 24.21 14.73 -29.71
N PHE A 360 24.99 13.93 -28.94
CA PHE A 360 25.65 14.41 -27.73
C PHE A 360 26.35 15.75 -27.84
N PRO A 361 27.19 16.04 -28.89
CA PRO A 361 27.88 17.32 -29.00
C PRO A 361 26.93 18.50 -29.23
N GLU A 362 25.82 18.25 -29.94
CA GLU A 362 24.79 19.26 -30.20
C GLU A 362 23.92 19.51 -28.99
N LEU A 363 23.60 18.45 -28.22
CA LEU A 363 22.83 18.55 -27.01
C LEU A 363 23.58 19.35 -25.95
N VAL A 364 24.87 19.11 -25.78
CA VAL A 364 25.73 19.85 -24.84
C VAL A 364 25.79 21.35 -25.18
N LYS A 365 25.74 21.73 -26.47
CA LYS A 365 25.68 23.14 -26.89
C LYS A 365 24.27 23.72 -26.71
N PHE A 366 23.22 22.93 -26.93
CA PHE A 366 21.84 23.36 -26.83
C PHE A 366 21.41 23.64 -25.40
N ILE A 367 21.82 22.81 -24.44
CA ILE A 367 21.38 22.92 -23.03
C ILE A 367 21.68 24.32 -22.45
N PRO A 368 22.88 24.87 -22.51
CA PRO A 368 23.18 26.22 -22.01
C PRO A 368 22.30 27.31 -22.59
N GLU A 369 22.08 27.29 -23.90
CA GLU A 369 21.24 28.28 -24.61
C GLU A 369 19.78 28.19 -24.11
N TRP A 370 19.26 26.96 -24.02
CA TRP A 370 17.88 26.74 -23.65
C TRP A 370 17.60 27.10 -22.16
N VAL A 371 18.51 26.78 -21.25
CA VAL A 371 18.34 27.14 -19.82
C VAL A 371 18.44 28.65 -19.61
N GLN A 372 19.34 29.36 -20.34
CA GLN A 372 19.42 30.83 -20.29
C GLN A 372 18.14 31.48 -20.80
N LYS A 373 17.60 31.01 -21.91
CA LYS A 373 16.32 31.49 -22.49
C LYS A 373 15.17 31.34 -21.47
N ASN A 374 15.17 30.30 -20.66
CA ASN A 374 14.13 29.99 -19.69
C ASN A 374 14.36 30.63 -18.31
N GLY A 375 15.38 31.50 -18.16
CA GLY A 375 15.58 32.29 -16.96
C GLY A 375 16.48 31.62 -15.95
N TYR A 376 17.55 30.95 -16.39
CA TYR A 376 18.59 30.45 -15.50
C TYR A 376 19.28 31.59 -14.74
N THR A 377 19.53 31.37 -13.46
CA THR A 377 20.30 32.26 -12.59
C THR A 377 21.29 31.45 -11.77
N ASN A 378 22.22 32.11 -11.06
CA ASN A 378 23.18 31.42 -10.17
C ASN A 378 22.50 30.63 -9.04
N LYS A 379 21.23 30.90 -8.75
CA LYS A 379 20.43 30.16 -7.77
C LYS A 379 19.76 28.93 -8.39
N SER A 380 19.70 28.81 -9.71
CA SER A 380 19.09 27.70 -10.44
C SER A 380 19.88 26.40 -10.27
N ARG A 381 19.20 25.28 -10.42
CA ARG A 381 19.79 23.94 -10.42
C ARG A 381 19.32 23.19 -11.65
N ILE A 382 20.23 22.46 -12.28
CA ILE A 382 19.95 21.58 -13.41
C ILE A 382 20.18 20.15 -12.92
N TYR A 383 19.15 19.33 -12.96
CA TYR A 383 19.22 17.91 -12.60
C TYR A 383 19.17 17.07 -13.87
N VAL A 384 20.10 16.13 -13.98
CA VAL A 384 20.21 15.24 -15.14
C VAL A 384 19.99 13.81 -14.69
N GLU A 385 19.12 13.07 -15.38
CA GLU A 385 18.88 11.66 -15.07
C GLU A 385 20.16 10.84 -15.29
N PRO A 386 20.57 9.95 -14.34
CA PRO A 386 21.85 9.24 -14.37
C PRO A 386 21.85 8.02 -15.30
N LYS A 387 21.32 8.13 -16.52
CA LYS A 387 21.52 7.14 -17.57
C LYS A 387 22.96 7.28 -18.14
N ALA A 388 23.45 6.30 -18.90
CA ALA A 388 24.86 6.27 -19.34
C ALA A 388 25.31 7.57 -20.01
N SER A 389 24.48 8.19 -20.87
CA SER A 389 24.72 9.50 -21.49
C SER A 389 24.63 10.66 -20.51
N GLY A 390 23.83 10.57 -19.45
CA GLY A 390 23.61 11.61 -18.45
C GLY A 390 24.88 11.93 -17.67
N LYS A 391 25.67 10.95 -17.28
CA LYS A 391 26.95 11.15 -16.58
C LYS A 391 27.93 11.95 -17.42
N SER A 392 28.05 11.61 -18.71
CA SER A 392 28.94 12.32 -19.64
C SER A 392 28.46 13.77 -19.88
N ILE A 393 27.14 14.00 -19.97
CA ILE A 393 26.55 15.33 -20.09
C ILE A 393 26.87 16.16 -18.83
N VAL A 394 26.65 15.62 -17.63
CA VAL A 394 26.95 16.31 -16.36
C VAL A 394 28.41 16.73 -16.32
N GLN A 395 29.34 15.79 -16.58
CA GLN A 395 30.78 16.07 -16.53
C GLN A 395 31.19 17.14 -17.53
N THR A 396 30.66 17.07 -18.77
CA THR A 396 30.99 18.04 -19.82
C THR A 396 30.42 19.42 -19.52
N LEU A 397 29.15 19.50 -19.08
CA LEU A 397 28.55 20.79 -18.72
C LEU A 397 29.25 21.46 -17.53
N ILE A 398 29.64 20.70 -16.51
CA ILE A 398 30.40 21.23 -15.36
C ILE A 398 31.77 21.78 -15.84
N ARG A 399 32.46 21.04 -16.71
CA ARG A 399 33.79 21.44 -17.21
C ARG A 399 33.76 22.64 -18.17
N GLU A 400 32.75 22.71 -19.05
CA GLU A 400 32.73 23.64 -20.16
C GLU A 400 31.82 24.85 -19.92
N THR A 401 30.99 24.82 -18.89
CA THR A 401 30.04 25.89 -18.57
C THR A 401 30.08 26.25 -17.09
N GLY A 402 29.64 27.45 -16.75
CA GLY A 402 29.46 27.87 -15.33
C GLY A 402 28.11 27.43 -14.73
N LEU A 403 27.41 26.46 -15.31
CA LEU A 403 26.09 26.03 -14.89
C LEU A 403 26.14 25.14 -13.64
N ASN A 404 25.17 25.32 -12.75
CA ASN A 404 25.01 24.48 -11.56
C ASN A 404 24.29 23.16 -11.91
N VAL A 405 25.05 22.22 -12.44
CA VAL A 405 24.57 20.92 -12.91
C VAL A 405 24.78 19.85 -11.84
N LYS A 406 23.81 18.98 -11.63
CA LYS A 406 23.89 17.85 -10.71
C LYS A 406 23.31 16.59 -11.34
N GLU A 407 24.01 15.48 -11.15
CA GLU A 407 23.47 14.15 -11.42
C GLU A 407 22.33 13.86 -10.43
N ASP A 408 21.20 13.35 -10.92
CA ASP A 408 20.13 12.89 -10.05
C ASP A 408 20.39 11.47 -9.55
N LYS A 409 19.58 10.99 -8.63
CA LYS A 409 19.62 9.59 -8.19
C LYS A 409 18.90 8.72 -9.22
N PRO A 410 19.43 7.51 -9.51
CA PRO A 410 18.72 6.59 -10.38
C PRO A 410 17.35 6.24 -9.78
N PRO A 411 16.31 6.13 -10.59
CA PRO A 411 15.00 5.73 -10.12
C PRO A 411 15.05 4.30 -9.58
N THR A 412 14.41 4.08 -8.43
CA THR A 412 14.30 2.76 -7.78
C THR A 412 12.98 2.06 -8.05
N LYS A 413 12.00 2.78 -8.63
CA LYS A 413 10.65 2.32 -8.95
C LYS A 413 10.45 2.32 -10.47
N ASP A 414 9.57 1.47 -10.97
CA ASP A 414 9.12 1.55 -12.35
C ASP A 414 8.38 2.87 -12.64
N LYS A 415 8.18 3.16 -13.92
CA LYS A 415 7.65 4.43 -14.39
C LYS A 415 6.20 4.67 -13.93
N VAL A 416 5.36 3.65 -13.97
CA VAL A 416 3.95 3.70 -13.53
C VAL A 416 3.85 4.03 -12.05
N ALA A 417 4.66 3.37 -11.23
CA ALA A 417 4.72 3.64 -9.80
C ALA A 417 5.19 5.08 -9.50
N ARG A 418 6.13 5.61 -10.28
CA ARG A 418 6.61 6.99 -10.12
C ARG A 418 5.56 8.03 -10.49
N VAL A 419 4.76 7.79 -11.53
CA VAL A 419 3.63 8.66 -11.91
C VAL A 419 2.53 8.61 -10.84
N SER A 420 2.23 7.43 -10.31
CA SER A 420 1.27 7.27 -9.21
C SER A 420 1.67 8.06 -7.94
N ASP A 421 2.97 8.12 -7.61
CA ASP A 421 3.46 8.90 -6.47
C ASP A 421 3.15 10.41 -6.57
N ILE A 422 3.03 10.95 -7.78
CA ILE A 422 2.77 12.38 -8.01
C ILE A 422 1.32 12.69 -8.39
N SER A 423 0.50 11.67 -8.69
CA SER A 423 -0.86 11.85 -9.22
C SER A 423 -1.75 12.73 -8.33
N ALA A 424 -1.71 12.57 -7.03
CA ALA A 424 -2.43 13.40 -6.08
C ALA A 424 -2.02 14.89 -6.15
N SER A 425 -0.75 15.18 -6.43
CA SER A 425 -0.26 16.55 -6.61
C SER A 425 -0.73 17.17 -7.92
N LEU A 426 -0.86 16.35 -8.96
CA LEU A 426 -1.40 16.79 -10.27
C LEU A 426 -2.92 17.04 -10.14
N GLU A 427 -3.66 16.06 -9.65
CA GLU A 427 -5.12 16.10 -9.49
C GLU A 427 -5.59 17.26 -8.59
N SER A 428 -4.84 17.59 -7.54
CA SER A 428 -5.14 18.71 -6.65
C SER A 428 -4.87 20.10 -7.28
N GLY A 429 -4.49 20.18 -8.56
CA GLY A 429 -4.22 21.43 -9.28
C GLY A 429 -2.97 22.18 -8.78
N ARG A 430 -2.05 21.49 -8.08
CA ARG A 430 -0.81 22.12 -7.63
C ARG A 430 0.22 22.33 -8.74
N VAL A 431 0.05 21.68 -9.88
CA VAL A 431 0.90 21.84 -11.06
C VAL A 431 0.16 22.65 -12.10
N SER A 432 0.71 23.79 -12.50
CA SER A 432 0.22 24.60 -13.60
C SER A 432 1.25 24.70 -14.74
N LEU A 433 0.80 25.05 -15.93
CA LEU A 433 1.65 25.20 -17.10
C LEU A 433 1.68 26.69 -17.50
N LEU A 434 2.85 27.23 -17.81
CA LEU A 434 2.94 28.54 -18.44
C LEU A 434 2.49 28.38 -19.90
N HIS A 435 1.67 29.31 -20.38
CA HIS A 435 1.17 29.32 -21.76
C HIS A 435 2.34 29.30 -22.77
N GLY A 436 2.37 28.33 -23.65
CA GLY A 436 3.39 28.16 -24.68
C GLY A 436 2.99 27.14 -25.75
N LYS A 437 3.68 27.18 -26.91
CA LYS A 437 3.42 26.23 -28.02
C LYS A 437 3.68 24.76 -27.63
N TRP A 438 4.45 24.52 -26.59
CA TRP A 438 4.82 23.20 -26.08
C TRP A 438 3.69 22.53 -25.31
N ASN A 439 2.68 23.27 -24.85
CA ASN A 439 1.63 22.73 -23.95
C ASN A 439 0.88 21.56 -24.58
N GLU A 440 0.56 21.60 -25.86
CA GLU A 440 -0.21 20.55 -26.54
C GLU A 440 0.58 19.24 -26.60
N GLU A 441 1.85 19.29 -27.03
CA GLU A 441 2.70 18.10 -27.07
C GLU A 441 2.92 17.49 -25.69
N PHE A 442 3.16 18.35 -24.69
CA PHE A 442 3.34 17.94 -23.31
C PHE A 442 2.09 17.24 -22.75
N LEU A 443 0.94 17.88 -22.86
CA LEU A 443 -0.33 17.32 -22.40
C LEU A 443 -0.71 16.04 -23.16
N ASP A 444 -0.40 15.95 -24.45
CA ASP A 444 -0.67 14.75 -25.26
C ASP A 444 0.15 13.54 -24.77
N GLN A 445 1.44 13.72 -24.45
CA GLN A 445 2.25 12.65 -23.88
C GLN A 445 1.76 12.24 -22.48
N LEU A 446 1.43 13.21 -21.64
CA LEU A 446 0.98 12.94 -20.27
C LEU A 446 -0.34 12.15 -20.25
N THR A 447 -1.32 12.60 -21.05
CA THR A 447 -2.66 11.99 -21.03
C THR A 447 -2.74 10.63 -21.68
N LYS A 448 -1.79 10.32 -22.57
CA LYS A 448 -1.66 9.00 -23.22
C LYS A 448 -0.81 8.01 -22.40
N PHE A 449 -0.17 8.45 -21.33
CA PHE A 449 0.63 7.56 -20.48
C PHE A 449 -0.29 6.55 -19.76
N PRO A 450 0.07 5.24 -19.66
CA PRO A 450 1.34 4.61 -20.07
C PRO A 450 1.38 4.14 -21.54
N ALA A 451 0.32 4.28 -22.31
CA ALA A 451 0.23 3.78 -23.69
C ALA A 451 0.90 4.71 -24.74
N ALA A 452 1.51 5.81 -24.32
CA ALA A 452 2.18 6.75 -25.23
C ALA A 452 3.43 6.11 -25.88
N LYS A 453 3.68 6.45 -27.18
CA LYS A 453 4.87 6.00 -27.91
C LYS A 453 6.16 6.57 -27.30
N HIS A 454 6.11 7.79 -26.80
CA HIS A 454 7.19 8.51 -26.12
C HIS A 454 6.65 9.04 -24.80
N ASP A 455 7.42 8.94 -23.74
CA ASP A 455 7.02 9.30 -22.38
C ASP A 455 8.14 10.04 -21.61
N ASP A 456 9.12 10.57 -22.35
CA ASP A 456 10.29 11.27 -21.80
C ASP A 456 9.91 12.55 -21.05
N MET A 457 8.87 13.28 -21.54
CA MET A 457 8.33 14.45 -20.84
C MET A 457 7.62 14.07 -19.53
N VAL A 458 7.04 12.87 -19.45
CA VAL A 458 6.43 12.33 -18.22
C VAL A 458 7.52 12.11 -17.18
N ASP A 459 8.65 11.51 -17.55
CA ASP A 459 9.81 11.31 -16.66
C ASP A 459 10.32 12.64 -16.11
N CYS A 460 10.46 13.65 -16.95
CA CYS A 460 10.87 14.99 -16.53
C CYS A 460 9.90 15.60 -15.51
N LEU A 461 8.58 15.48 -15.72
CA LEU A 461 7.57 15.98 -14.79
C LEU A 461 7.65 15.25 -13.45
N VAL A 462 7.76 13.92 -13.48
CA VAL A 462 7.89 13.08 -12.28
C VAL A 462 9.13 13.49 -11.48
N MET A 463 10.26 13.68 -12.14
CA MET A 463 11.49 14.13 -11.49
C MET A 463 11.31 15.51 -10.85
N ALA A 464 10.72 16.47 -11.58
CA ALA A 464 10.49 17.84 -11.07
C ALA A 464 9.61 17.85 -9.81
N VAL A 465 8.52 17.09 -9.81
CA VAL A 465 7.59 17.04 -8.67
C VAL A 465 8.21 16.31 -7.50
N ASN A 466 8.82 15.15 -7.70
CA ASN A 466 9.46 14.37 -6.65
C ASN A 466 10.65 15.09 -5.98
N LYS A 467 11.41 15.90 -6.73
CA LYS A 467 12.52 16.70 -6.18
C LYS A 467 12.07 17.61 -5.05
N GLU A 468 10.94 18.26 -5.20
CA GLU A 468 10.46 19.23 -4.23
C GLU A 468 9.69 18.56 -3.08
N ILE A 469 9.02 17.44 -3.35
CA ILE A 469 8.34 16.65 -2.30
C ILE A 469 9.38 16.06 -1.33
N TRP A 470 10.43 15.40 -1.86
CA TRP A 470 11.37 14.64 -1.03
C TRP A 470 12.65 15.41 -0.70
N GLY A 471 13.01 16.42 -1.51
CA GLY A 471 14.26 17.17 -1.38
C GLY A 471 14.32 18.17 -0.22
N ASN A 472 13.18 18.66 0.25
CA ASN A 472 13.10 19.70 1.29
C ASN A 472 12.98 19.17 2.73
N GLY A 473 13.15 17.86 2.96
CA GLY A 473 13.13 17.26 4.31
C GLY A 473 11.80 17.45 5.09
N LYS A 474 10.78 18.07 4.47
CA LYS A 474 9.45 18.33 5.05
C LYS A 474 8.39 17.32 4.65
N GLY A 475 8.72 16.42 3.72
CA GLY A 475 7.89 15.29 3.35
C GLY A 475 8.05 14.13 4.33
N LYS A 476 7.84 14.34 5.62
CA LYS A 476 7.32 13.27 6.45
C LYS A 476 5.90 13.03 5.95
N ILE A 477 5.75 12.12 4.99
CA ILE A 477 4.50 11.36 4.91
C ILE A 477 4.40 10.77 6.32
N VAL A 478 3.47 11.27 7.09
CA VAL A 478 3.10 10.67 8.35
C VAL A 478 2.52 9.33 7.94
N TYR A 479 3.36 8.30 7.95
CA TYR A 479 2.86 6.95 7.98
C TYR A 479 2.07 6.85 9.28
N PHE A 480 0.79 6.96 9.18
CA PHE A 480 -0.10 6.64 10.27
C PHE A 480 0.00 5.12 10.46
N ASN A 481 0.93 4.72 11.33
CA ASN A 481 1.03 3.34 11.81
C ASN A 481 -0.24 2.91 12.54
#